data_ca4691dfe25652751b495d5956557fc2
#
_entry.id   ca4691dfe25652751b495d5956557fc2
#
_cell.length_a   1.000
_cell.length_b   1.000
_cell.length_c   1.000
_cell.angle_alpha   90.00
_cell.angle_beta   90.00
_cell.angle_gamma   90.00
#
_symmetry.space_group_name_H-M   'P 1'
#
loop_
_entity.id
_entity.type
_entity.pdbx_description
1 polymer ?
#
loop_
_entity_poly.entity_id
_entity_poly.type
_entity_poly.pdbx_seq_one_letter_code
_entity_poly.pdbx_strand_id
1 'polypeptide(L)'
;GIPNASPTLADNSVSFRVINQIFEGLYRLDKNGKPALALAASEPEEKDGGKTLIFKIREDANWSNGDPVTGHDFEYAWKKVVDPKTAAAYGPQMEEIVKNATQILKGEMSPDELGIKALDDKTLQIELENPVPIFKELLTTGTFFPQNQAFVEKQGDRYGTKSDTLISNGPYKLENWNGTNMTWDYVKNPTYWDKKNVPTEKIHVTVVKDTNAALNLYNTNKLDRVELDGEFVKQYKDDKNFHKEATGRSVYMKMNQGKDGVKTDLANLNLRRGLAMAIDKTGMVNTLLANGSKALNGDVPGDIMFDPETKEDFRKQNGDLLKFDQQEATNAWKQGLKEIGKTELTLTLTSGDTSLQRKQTEFIQNQLEENLPGLTIKLKNVTNQASFQADVTQDFELLLGGWGGDYQDPLTYLNLFLTNSPGNHTGFSDAKYDELVLGAKGKLSADPEKRWQALLEAEQILLKDNAVLIPLYQGGRAYLQKSNLKNYTTYPIGSENYKWIEKN
;
A
#
# COMPACT_ATOMS: atom_id res chain seq x y z
N GLY A 1 -12.87 -11.03 3.04
CA GLY A 1 -12.01 -12.22 3.08
C GLY A 1 -10.65 -11.94 2.46
N ILE A 2 -9.80 -12.94 2.45
CA ILE A 2 -8.45 -12.88 1.87
C ILE A 2 -8.55 -13.19 0.38
N PRO A 3 -8.15 -12.27 -0.52
CA PRO A 3 -8.22 -12.53 -1.97
C PRO A 3 -7.20 -13.58 -2.43
N ASN A 4 -5.97 -13.49 -1.95
CA ASN A 4 -4.88 -14.42 -2.26
C ASN A 4 -3.77 -14.26 -1.22
N ALA A 5 -3.09 -15.34 -0.86
CA ALA A 5 -2.00 -15.31 0.09
C ALA A 5 -0.63 -15.67 -0.52
N SER A 6 -0.51 -15.60 -1.85
CA SER A 6 0.77 -15.77 -2.54
C SER A 6 1.57 -14.46 -2.53
N PRO A 7 2.78 -14.41 -1.98
CA PRO A 7 3.62 -13.20 -2.05
C PRO A 7 3.90 -12.71 -3.47
N THR A 8 3.94 -13.62 -4.43
CA THR A 8 4.20 -13.29 -5.84
C THR A 8 2.99 -12.61 -6.51
N LEU A 9 1.77 -13.01 -6.17
CA LEU A 9 0.55 -12.57 -6.85
C LEU A 9 -0.28 -11.57 -6.06
N ALA A 10 0.04 -11.33 -4.80
CA ALA A 10 -0.70 -10.38 -3.96
C ALA A 10 -0.61 -8.96 -4.52
N ASP A 11 -1.73 -8.25 -4.47
CA ASP A 11 -1.88 -6.91 -5.03
C ASP A 11 -2.68 -5.95 -4.13
N ASN A 12 -2.97 -6.37 -2.89
CA ASN A 12 -3.81 -5.59 -1.99
C ASN A 12 -3.38 -5.70 -0.52
N SER A 13 -3.83 -4.75 0.29
CA SER A 13 -3.44 -4.65 1.70
C SER A 13 -3.89 -5.83 2.56
N VAL A 14 -5.04 -6.44 2.25
CA VAL A 14 -5.54 -7.59 3.01
C VAL A 14 -4.63 -8.79 2.84
N SER A 15 -4.24 -9.07 1.60
CA SER A 15 -3.30 -10.15 1.29
C SER A 15 -1.95 -9.92 1.94
N PHE A 16 -1.37 -8.72 1.84
CA PHE A 16 -0.07 -8.43 2.44
C PHE A 16 -0.10 -8.46 3.97
N ARG A 17 -1.22 -8.12 4.60
CA ARG A 17 -1.39 -8.28 6.05
C ARG A 17 -1.22 -9.74 6.46
N VAL A 18 -1.86 -10.65 5.73
CA VAL A 18 -1.74 -12.09 5.97
C VAL A 18 -0.32 -12.59 5.68
N ILE A 19 0.23 -12.22 4.54
CA ILE A 19 1.57 -12.61 4.10
C ILE A 19 2.62 -12.25 5.15
N ASN A 20 2.53 -11.07 5.74
CA ASN A 20 3.48 -10.63 6.76
C ASN A 20 3.44 -11.43 8.06
N GLN A 21 2.37 -12.17 8.33
CA GLN A 21 2.28 -13.04 9.52
C GLN A 21 2.84 -14.44 9.27
N ILE A 22 2.76 -14.92 8.03
CA ILE A 22 3.09 -16.32 7.71
C ILE A 22 4.37 -16.48 6.89
N PHE A 23 4.88 -15.40 6.30
CA PHE A 23 6.14 -15.36 5.55
C PHE A 23 7.10 -14.35 6.15
N GLU A 24 8.35 -14.44 5.72
CA GLU A 24 9.43 -13.56 6.15
C GLU A 24 10.47 -13.45 5.04
N GLY A 25 11.13 -12.30 4.96
CA GLY A 25 12.23 -12.06 4.03
C GLY A 25 13.59 -12.02 4.74
N LEU A 26 14.58 -11.43 4.07
CA LEU A 26 15.90 -11.22 4.66
C LEU A 26 15.82 -10.31 5.89
N TYR A 27 14.91 -9.33 5.87
CA TYR A 27 14.61 -8.43 6.97
C TYR A 27 13.12 -8.47 7.31
N ARG A 28 12.80 -8.10 8.54
CA ARG A 28 11.45 -7.87 9.06
C ARG A 28 11.45 -6.55 9.82
N LEU A 29 10.35 -5.80 9.77
CA LEU A 29 10.22 -4.61 10.62
C LEU A 29 10.18 -5.02 12.09
N ASP A 30 10.94 -4.32 12.93
CA ASP A 30 10.89 -4.49 14.38
C ASP A 30 9.69 -3.75 14.98
N LYS A 31 9.57 -3.73 16.31
CA LYS A 31 8.46 -3.05 17.00
C LYS A 31 8.41 -1.54 16.75
N ASN A 32 9.51 -0.95 16.32
CA ASN A 32 9.64 0.49 16.06
C ASN A 32 9.54 0.84 14.57
N GLY A 33 9.22 -0.16 13.73
CA GLY A 33 9.08 0.05 12.28
C GLY A 33 10.40 0.13 11.53
N LYS A 34 11.49 -0.33 12.11
CA LYS A 34 12.81 -0.36 11.47
C LYS A 34 13.13 -1.77 10.96
N PRO A 35 13.78 -1.90 9.78
CA PRO A 35 14.25 -3.19 9.31
C PRO A 35 15.23 -3.84 10.27
N ALA A 36 14.98 -5.09 10.65
CA ALA A 36 15.82 -5.91 11.48
C ALA A 36 16.14 -7.22 10.76
N LEU A 37 17.31 -7.80 11.03
CA LEU A 37 17.69 -9.09 10.46
C LEU A 37 16.65 -10.17 10.77
N ALA A 38 16.23 -10.90 9.74
CA ALA A 38 15.28 -12.00 9.83
C ALA A 38 15.90 -13.25 9.24
N LEU A 39 15.64 -13.63 8.00
CA LEU A 39 16.29 -14.77 7.38
C LEU A 39 17.78 -14.54 7.12
N ALA A 40 18.22 -13.30 6.96
CA ALA A 40 19.63 -12.97 6.90
C ALA A 40 20.29 -13.17 8.29
N ALA A 41 21.36 -13.95 8.31
CA ALA A 41 22.12 -14.21 9.55
C ALA A 41 22.93 -12.97 10.02
N SER A 42 23.29 -12.11 9.09
CA SER A 42 24.08 -10.90 9.32
C SER A 42 23.84 -9.88 8.21
N GLU A 43 24.29 -8.64 8.43
CA GLU A 43 24.31 -7.64 7.38
C GLU A 43 25.13 -8.15 6.17
N PRO A 44 24.80 -7.74 4.94
CA PRO A 44 25.48 -8.26 3.77
C PRO A 44 26.91 -7.75 3.66
N GLU A 45 27.75 -8.54 3.01
CA GLU A 45 29.03 -8.07 2.46
C GLU A 45 28.71 -7.20 1.24
N GLU A 46 29.24 -5.98 1.20
CA GLU A 46 29.06 -5.06 0.08
C GLU A 46 30.27 -5.05 -0.83
N LYS A 47 30.05 -5.11 -2.16
CA LYS A 47 31.04 -4.98 -3.22
C LYS A 47 30.55 -3.99 -4.26
N ASP A 48 31.44 -3.56 -5.14
CA ASP A 48 31.14 -2.63 -6.26
C ASP A 48 30.44 -1.35 -5.80
N GLY A 49 30.92 -0.76 -4.70
CA GLY A 49 30.36 0.48 -4.19
C GLY A 49 28.91 0.37 -3.69
N GLY A 50 28.53 -0.82 -3.22
CA GLY A 50 27.18 -1.08 -2.72
C GLY A 50 26.21 -1.62 -3.78
N LYS A 51 26.67 -1.91 -4.99
CA LYS A 51 25.82 -2.50 -6.03
C LYS A 51 25.74 -4.02 -5.95
N THR A 52 26.70 -4.67 -5.28
CA THR A 52 26.67 -6.11 -5.07
C THR A 52 26.58 -6.39 -3.58
N LEU A 53 25.58 -7.15 -3.19
CA LEU A 53 25.30 -7.51 -1.81
C LEU A 53 25.33 -9.03 -1.68
N ILE A 54 26.13 -9.55 -0.74
CA ILE A 54 26.20 -10.98 -0.45
C ILE A 54 25.66 -11.24 0.94
N PHE A 55 24.53 -11.95 0.98
CA PHE A 55 23.84 -12.32 2.24
C PHE A 55 24.12 -13.75 2.63
N LYS A 56 24.28 -13.99 3.91
CA LYS A 56 24.24 -15.32 4.51
C LYS A 56 22.85 -15.57 5.06
N ILE A 57 22.22 -16.68 4.67
CA ILE A 57 20.92 -17.11 5.18
C ILE A 57 21.15 -17.93 6.44
N ARG A 58 20.29 -17.76 7.44
CA ARG A 58 20.36 -18.49 8.70
C ARG A 58 20.31 -20.00 8.47
N GLU A 59 21.20 -20.74 9.15
CA GLU A 59 21.23 -22.21 9.08
C GLU A 59 19.94 -22.84 9.67
N ASP A 60 19.31 -22.18 10.62
CA ASP A 60 18.09 -22.65 11.31
C ASP A 60 16.78 -22.16 10.67
N ALA A 61 16.85 -21.53 9.49
CA ALA A 61 15.67 -21.10 8.76
C ALA A 61 15.05 -22.26 7.99
N ASN A 62 13.78 -22.59 8.32
CA ASN A 62 13.05 -23.69 7.72
C ASN A 62 11.64 -23.29 7.31
N TRP A 63 11.14 -23.92 6.27
CA TRP A 63 9.73 -23.90 5.91
C TRP A 63 8.91 -24.78 6.86
N SER A 64 7.62 -24.52 6.96
CA SER A 64 6.72 -25.27 7.86
C SER A 64 6.55 -26.75 7.49
N ASN A 65 6.96 -27.15 6.28
CA ASN A 65 6.99 -28.56 5.87
C ASN A 65 8.34 -29.25 6.22
N GLY A 66 9.26 -28.52 6.84
CA GLY A 66 10.58 -29.04 7.23
C GLY A 66 11.70 -28.79 6.24
N ASP A 67 11.40 -28.31 5.02
CA ASP A 67 12.43 -27.96 4.05
C ASP A 67 13.26 -26.78 4.55
N PRO A 68 14.58 -26.76 4.34
CA PRO A 68 15.37 -25.56 4.67
C PRO A 68 15.04 -24.40 3.75
N VAL A 69 15.09 -23.18 4.27
CA VAL A 69 15.04 -21.96 3.45
C VAL A 69 16.42 -21.74 2.85
N THR A 70 16.48 -21.60 1.53
CA THR A 70 17.73 -21.52 0.79
C THR A 70 17.83 -20.28 -0.08
N GLY A 71 19.04 -19.97 -0.57
CA GLY A 71 19.26 -18.94 -1.58
C GLY A 71 18.48 -19.21 -2.86
N HIS A 72 18.27 -20.46 -3.22
CA HIS A 72 17.47 -20.85 -4.40
C HIS A 72 16.00 -20.44 -4.26
N ASP A 73 15.47 -20.42 -3.05
CA ASP A 73 14.09 -19.98 -2.79
C ASP A 73 13.90 -18.49 -3.08
N PHE A 74 14.91 -17.68 -2.80
CA PHE A 74 14.92 -16.25 -3.17
C PHE A 74 15.09 -16.06 -4.67
N GLU A 75 16.06 -16.73 -5.26
CA GLU A 75 16.33 -16.63 -6.70
C GLU A 75 15.10 -17.02 -7.53
N TYR A 76 14.47 -18.13 -7.20
CA TYR A 76 13.24 -18.61 -7.83
C TYR A 76 12.11 -17.58 -7.71
N ALA A 77 11.85 -17.09 -6.49
CA ALA A 77 10.75 -16.16 -6.23
C ALA A 77 10.92 -14.84 -6.97
N TRP A 78 12.11 -14.25 -6.94
CA TRP A 78 12.36 -12.96 -7.57
C TRP A 78 12.29 -13.04 -9.10
N LYS A 79 12.83 -14.10 -9.68
CA LYS A 79 12.74 -14.34 -11.13
C LYS A 79 11.29 -14.49 -11.59
N LYS A 80 10.47 -15.13 -10.78
CA LYS A 80 9.03 -15.29 -11.05
C LYS A 80 8.28 -13.96 -10.98
N VAL A 81 8.60 -13.11 -10.00
CA VAL A 81 7.94 -11.79 -9.83
C VAL A 81 8.16 -10.89 -11.04
N VAL A 82 9.34 -10.87 -11.64
CA VAL A 82 9.66 -10.00 -12.78
C VAL A 82 9.32 -10.62 -14.14
N ASP A 83 9.01 -11.90 -14.18
CA ASP A 83 8.62 -12.59 -15.43
C ASP A 83 7.30 -12.04 -15.94
N PRO A 84 7.24 -11.47 -17.16
CA PRO A 84 6.00 -10.94 -17.72
C PRO A 84 4.86 -11.97 -17.77
N LYS A 85 5.19 -13.25 -17.89
CA LYS A 85 4.20 -14.33 -17.90
C LYS A 85 3.46 -14.49 -16.57
N THR A 86 4.08 -14.11 -15.47
CA THR A 86 3.47 -14.13 -14.15
C THR A 86 2.45 -13.00 -13.99
N ALA A 87 2.65 -11.88 -14.68
CA ALA A 87 1.82 -10.70 -14.59
C ALA A 87 1.62 -10.22 -13.14
N ALA A 88 2.70 -10.26 -12.34
CA ALA A 88 2.68 -9.84 -10.94
C ALA A 88 2.52 -8.33 -10.85
N ALA A 89 1.47 -7.87 -10.15
CA ALA A 89 1.18 -6.44 -10.00
C ALA A 89 2.34 -5.68 -9.34
N TYR A 90 3.09 -6.33 -8.47
CA TYR A 90 4.22 -5.74 -7.75
C TYR A 90 5.58 -6.02 -8.38
N GLY A 91 5.63 -6.69 -9.54
CA GLY A 91 6.88 -6.85 -10.30
C GLY A 91 7.62 -5.52 -10.52
N PRO A 92 6.93 -4.43 -10.88
CA PRO A 92 7.56 -3.12 -11.06
C PRO A 92 8.26 -2.54 -9.83
N GLN A 93 8.06 -3.07 -8.63
CA GLN A 93 8.86 -2.65 -7.47
C GLN A 93 10.35 -2.94 -7.63
N MET A 94 10.72 -3.91 -8.46
CA MET A 94 12.12 -4.23 -8.74
C MET A 94 12.74 -3.36 -9.86
N GLU A 95 11.89 -2.63 -10.59
CA GLU A 95 12.32 -1.78 -11.71
C GLU A 95 13.34 -0.74 -11.25
N GLU A 96 14.43 -0.57 -12.01
CA GLU A 96 15.54 0.35 -11.72
C GLU A 96 16.30 0.02 -10.42
N ILE A 97 15.96 -1.05 -9.73
CA ILE A 97 16.54 -1.45 -8.45
C ILE A 97 17.41 -2.69 -8.61
N VAL A 98 16.80 -3.82 -8.96
CA VAL A 98 17.54 -5.07 -9.19
C VAL A 98 18.06 -5.10 -10.63
N LYS A 99 19.33 -5.44 -10.81
CA LYS A 99 19.97 -5.48 -12.12
C LYS A 99 19.15 -6.28 -13.12
N ASN A 100 18.93 -5.69 -14.29
CA ASN A 100 18.17 -6.24 -15.42
C ASN A 100 16.64 -6.33 -15.20
N ALA A 101 16.10 -5.96 -14.03
CA ALA A 101 14.67 -6.08 -13.78
C ALA A 101 13.82 -5.29 -14.78
N THR A 102 14.23 -4.08 -15.13
CA THR A 102 13.49 -3.21 -16.06
C THR A 102 13.36 -3.86 -17.44
N GLN A 103 14.46 -4.40 -17.99
CA GLN A 103 14.47 -5.06 -19.30
C GLN A 103 13.68 -6.36 -19.29
N ILE A 104 13.76 -7.12 -18.20
CA ILE A 104 12.99 -8.36 -18.05
C ILE A 104 11.49 -8.07 -18.01
N LEU A 105 11.07 -7.07 -17.23
CA LEU A 105 9.66 -6.65 -17.15
C LEU A 105 9.10 -6.21 -18.49
N LYS A 106 9.93 -5.63 -19.35
CA LYS A 106 9.56 -5.24 -20.73
C LYS A 106 9.55 -6.39 -21.72
N GLY A 107 9.99 -7.59 -21.31
CA GLY A 107 10.12 -8.74 -22.20
C GLY A 107 11.35 -8.70 -23.11
N GLU A 108 12.30 -7.81 -22.86
CA GLU A 108 13.51 -7.63 -23.65
C GLU A 108 14.66 -8.56 -23.23
N MET A 109 14.52 -9.22 -22.09
CA MET A 109 15.57 -10.06 -21.49
C MET A 109 14.91 -11.22 -20.73
N SER A 110 15.61 -12.37 -20.67
CA SER A 110 15.12 -13.54 -19.91
C SER A 110 15.11 -13.28 -18.40
N PRO A 111 14.10 -13.78 -17.66
CA PRO A 111 14.11 -13.74 -16.19
C PRO A 111 15.36 -14.33 -15.56
N ASP A 112 16.02 -15.29 -16.21
CA ASP A 112 17.24 -15.90 -15.71
C ASP A 112 18.41 -14.91 -15.59
N GLU A 113 18.32 -13.76 -16.23
CA GLU A 113 19.35 -12.72 -16.19
C GLU A 113 19.17 -11.69 -15.08
N LEU A 114 18.15 -11.88 -14.24
CA LEU A 114 17.95 -11.00 -13.08
C LEU A 114 19.15 -11.08 -12.15
N GLY A 115 19.53 -9.92 -11.58
CA GLY A 115 20.68 -9.78 -10.68
C GLY A 115 20.49 -10.43 -9.31
N ILE A 116 20.20 -11.72 -9.31
CA ILE A 116 20.10 -12.53 -8.08
C ILE A 116 20.62 -13.93 -8.38
N LYS A 117 21.45 -14.46 -7.46
CA LYS A 117 22.03 -15.79 -7.62
C LYS A 117 22.32 -16.44 -6.27
N ALA A 118 21.87 -17.66 -6.11
CA ALA A 118 22.30 -18.51 -5.02
C ALA A 118 23.71 -19.03 -5.32
N LEU A 119 24.70 -18.63 -4.53
CA LEU A 119 26.06 -19.10 -4.66
C LEU A 119 26.23 -20.51 -4.05
N ASP A 120 25.47 -20.76 -3.02
CA ASP A 120 25.24 -22.07 -2.40
C ASP A 120 23.89 -22.01 -1.67
N ASP A 121 23.51 -23.06 -0.93
CA ASP A 121 22.22 -23.13 -0.27
C ASP A 121 21.97 -22.00 0.74
N LYS A 122 23.02 -21.45 1.34
CA LYS A 122 22.90 -20.43 2.40
C LYS A 122 23.61 -19.12 2.06
N THR A 123 24.01 -18.94 0.82
CA THR A 123 24.67 -17.70 0.34
C THR A 123 23.94 -17.16 -0.86
N LEU A 124 23.49 -15.92 -0.77
CA LEU A 124 22.71 -15.23 -1.79
C LEU A 124 23.42 -13.96 -2.24
N GLN A 125 23.69 -13.85 -3.54
CA GLN A 125 24.23 -12.64 -4.16
C GLN A 125 23.12 -11.86 -4.84
N ILE A 126 23.03 -10.57 -4.53
CA ILE A 126 22.10 -9.64 -5.15
C ILE A 126 22.92 -8.53 -5.82
N GLU A 127 22.62 -8.27 -7.09
CA GLU A 127 23.20 -7.17 -7.84
C GLU A 127 22.14 -6.10 -8.10
N LEU A 128 22.48 -4.84 -7.78
CA LEU A 128 21.62 -3.67 -7.94
C LEU A 128 22.10 -2.81 -9.10
N GLU A 129 21.18 -2.09 -9.74
CA GLU A 129 21.54 -1.10 -10.76
C GLU A 129 22.33 0.07 -10.15
N ASN A 130 21.93 0.48 -8.94
CA ASN A 130 22.58 1.54 -8.17
C ASN A 130 22.49 1.18 -6.68
N PRO A 131 23.33 1.78 -5.82
CA PRO A 131 23.10 1.67 -4.38
C PRO A 131 21.72 2.24 -4.02
N VAL A 132 20.90 1.50 -3.27
CA VAL A 132 19.53 1.89 -2.95
C VAL A 132 19.39 2.16 -1.45
N PRO A 133 19.20 3.43 -1.02
CA PRO A 133 19.11 3.77 0.41
C PRO A 133 17.99 3.06 1.15
N ILE A 134 16.88 2.76 0.47
CA ILE A 134 15.69 2.12 1.05
C ILE A 134 15.64 0.60 0.80
N PHE A 135 16.76 -0.02 0.43
CA PHE A 135 16.74 -1.44 0.04
C PHE A 135 16.35 -2.37 1.18
N LYS A 136 16.80 -2.10 2.40
CA LYS A 136 16.41 -2.90 3.57
C LYS A 136 14.90 -2.84 3.82
N GLU A 137 14.30 -1.67 3.66
CA GLU A 137 12.86 -1.47 3.77
C GLU A 137 12.11 -2.26 2.69
N LEU A 138 12.59 -2.23 1.46
CA LEU A 138 12.00 -3.03 0.37
C LEU A 138 12.06 -4.53 0.68
N LEU A 139 13.16 -5.00 1.25
CA LEU A 139 13.34 -6.41 1.61
C LEU A 139 12.40 -6.90 2.71
N THR A 140 11.74 -5.99 3.44
CA THR A 140 10.70 -6.34 4.41
C THR A 140 9.33 -6.58 3.77
N THR A 141 9.19 -6.32 2.46
CA THR A 141 7.91 -6.42 1.75
C THR A 141 7.77 -7.76 1.02
N GLY A 142 6.53 -8.23 0.89
CA GLY A 142 6.23 -9.55 0.34
C GLY A 142 6.77 -9.82 -1.05
N THR A 143 6.91 -8.79 -1.87
CA THR A 143 7.48 -8.90 -3.24
C THR A 143 8.90 -9.47 -3.24
N PHE A 144 9.67 -9.23 -2.19
CA PHE A 144 11.07 -9.65 -2.05
C PHE A 144 11.24 -10.90 -1.19
N PHE A 145 10.15 -11.58 -0.83
CA PHE A 145 10.20 -12.79 -0.01
C PHE A 145 10.59 -14.02 -0.84
N PRO A 146 11.18 -15.04 -0.21
CA PRO A 146 11.46 -16.30 -0.88
C PRO A 146 10.20 -17.13 -1.08
N GLN A 147 10.23 -18.08 -2.01
CA GLN A 147 9.20 -19.09 -2.24
C GLN A 147 9.85 -20.45 -2.43
N ASN A 148 9.23 -21.48 -1.86
CA ASN A 148 9.70 -22.87 -2.05
C ASN A 148 9.23 -23.37 -3.42
N GLN A 149 10.15 -23.49 -4.37
CA GLN A 149 9.84 -23.87 -5.75
C GLN A 149 9.11 -25.21 -5.84
N ALA A 150 9.60 -26.22 -5.16
CA ALA A 150 9.00 -27.58 -5.21
C ALA A 150 7.54 -27.54 -4.75
N PHE A 151 7.26 -26.84 -3.67
CA PHE A 151 5.90 -26.73 -3.14
C PHE A 151 5.00 -25.90 -4.06
N VAL A 152 5.48 -24.73 -4.51
CA VAL A 152 4.70 -23.84 -5.39
C VAL A 152 4.34 -24.55 -6.69
N GLU A 153 5.28 -25.21 -7.34
CA GLU A 153 5.04 -25.92 -8.60
C GLU A 153 4.11 -27.10 -8.43
N LYS A 154 4.21 -27.83 -7.30
CA LYS A 154 3.29 -28.92 -6.98
C LYS A 154 1.84 -28.45 -6.84
N GLN A 155 1.64 -27.28 -6.24
CA GLN A 155 0.31 -26.70 -6.08
C GLN A 155 -0.23 -26.07 -7.38
N GLY A 156 0.66 -25.56 -8.22
CA GLY A 156 0.27 -24.86 -9.44
C GLY A 156 -0.61 -23.64 -9.14
N ASP A 157 -1.68 -23.46 -9.90
CA ASP A 157 -2.61 -22.32 -9.75
C ASP A 157 -3.35 -22.30 -8.40
N ARG A 158 -3.32 -23.39 -7.65
CA ARG A 158 -3.95 -23.46 -6.32
C ARG A 158 -3.09 -22.84 -5.22
N TYR A 159 -1.81 -22.61 -5.48
CA TYR A 159 -0.92 -22.00 -4.48
C TYR A 159 -1.46 -20.67 -3.98
N GLY A 160 -1.56 -20.51 -2.66
CA GLY A 160 -2.02 -19.26 -2.05
C GLY A 160 -3.53 -19.05 -2.05
N THR A 161 -4.31 -20.06 -2.44
CA THR A 161 -5.78 -19.92 -2.54
C THR A 161 -6.53 -20.43 -1.30
N LYS A 162 -5.88 -21.24 -0.48
CA LYS A 162 -6.41 -21.75 0.81
C LYS A 162 -5.28 -22.23 1.70
N SER A 163 -5.58 -22.50 2.97
CA SER A 163 -4.58 -22.95 3.95
C SER A 163 -3.78 -24.16 3.50
N ASP A 164 -4.45 -25.18 2.92
CA ASP A 164 -3.80 -26.42 2.52
C ASP A 164 -2.84 -26.27 1.32
N THR A 165 -2.92 -25.17 0.61
CA THR A 165 -2.06 -24.88 -0.55
C THR A 165 -0.98 -23.84 -0.24
N LEU A 166 -0.63 -23.70 1.04
CA LEU A 166 0.40 -22.79 1.54
C LEU A 166 1.37 -23.52 2.44
N ILE A 167 2.60 -23.04 2.49
CA ILE A 167 3.58 -23.30 3.55
C ILE A 167 4.14 -21.98 4.02
N SER A 168 4.70 -21.98 5.21
CA SER A 168 5.14 -20.74 5.87
C SER A 168 6.60 -20.84 6.31
N ASN A 169 7.28 -19.70 6.34
CA ASN A 169 8.60 -19.56 6.92
C ASN A 169 8.65 -18.45 7.97
N GLY A 170 7.50 -17.86 8.29
CA GLY A 170 7.34 -16.80 9.27
C GLY A 170 6.85 -17.29 10.63
N PRO A 171 6.45 -16.34 11.52
CA PRO A 171 6.04 -16.65 12.89
C PRO A 171 4.84 -17.58 12.99
N TYR A 172 3.92 -17.49 12.06
CA TYR A 172 2.66 -18.23 12.06
C TYR A 172 2.44 -19.02 10.78
N LYS A 173 1.57 -20.03 10.88
CA LYS A 173 0.93 -20.69 9.74
C LYS A 173 -0.51 -20.20 9.65
N LEU A 174 -1.05 -20.19 8.45
CA LEU A 174 -2.46 -19.87 8.21
C LEU A 174 -3.27 -21.17 8.20
N GLU A 175 -4.23 -21.29 9.09
CA GLU A 175 -5.10 -22.46 9.20
C GLU A 175 -6.58 -22.08 9.14
N ASN A 176 -7.42 -23.06 8.79
CA ASN A 176 -8.88 -22.91 8.74
C ASN A 176 -9.37 -21.86 7.75
N TRP A 177 -8.61 -21.60 6.71
CA TRP A 177 -9.01 -20.73 5.59
C TRP A 177 -9.19 -21.57 4.32
N ASN A 178 -10.41 -21.58 3.77
CA ASN A 178 -10.76 -22.35 2.58
C ASN A 178 -10.81 -21.53 1.28
N GLY A 179 -10.40 -20.26 1.32
CA GLY A 179 -10.40 -19.34 0.18
C GLY A 179 -11.60 -18.37 0.16
N THR A 180 -12.69 -18.69 0.83
CA THR A 180 -13.93 -17.90 0.79
C THR A 180 -14.48 -17.52 2.16
N ASN A 181 -14.12 -18.22 3.21
CA ASN A 181 -14.63 -17.96 4.55
C ASN A 181 -14.10 -16.64 5.14
N MET A 182 -14.84 -16.13 6.09
CA MET A 182 -14.59 -14.82 6.72
C MET A 182 -13.90 -14.95 8.08
N THR A 183 -13.42 -16.14 8.39
CA THR A 183 -12.64 -16.44 9.60
C THR A 183 -11.44 -17.29 9.24
N TRP A 184 -10.36 -17.15 10.00
CA TRP A 184 -9.16 -17.98 9.89
C TRP A 184 -8.34 -17.87 11.16
N ASP A 185 -7.35 -18.75 11.26
CA ASP A 185 -6.44 -18.80 12.41
C ASP A 185 -5.00 -18.61 11.98
N TYR A 186 -4.27 -17.81 12.73
CA TYR A 186 -2.81 -17.83 12.73
C TYR A 186 -2.36 -18.74 13.85
N VAL A 187 -1.67 -19.82 13.50
CA VAL A 187 -1.16 -20.81 14.48
C VAL A 187 0.36 -20.73 14.48
N LYS A 188 0.95 -20.63 15.67
CA LYS A 188 2.41 -20.56 15.83
C LYS A 188 3.11 -21.60 14.98
N ASN A 189 4.09 -21.17 14.19
CA ASN A 189 4.86 -22.04 13.31
C ASN A 189 6.00 -22.71 14.11
N PRO A 190 5.93 -24.03 14.34
CA PRO A 190 6.94 -24.71 15.19
C PRO A 190 8.32 -24.77 14.55
N THR A 191 8.43 -24.55 13.24
CA THR A 191 9.72 -24.57 12.53
C THR A 191 10.33 -23.17 12.36
N TYR A 192 9.64 -22.13 12.84
CA TYR A 192 10.15 -20.77 12.74
C TYR A 192 11.43 -20.60 13.57
N TRP A 193 12.45 -20.00 12.98
CA TRP A 193 13.78 -19.88 13.64
C TRP A 193 13.70 -19.07 14.94
N ASP A 194 12.84 -18.08 15.04
CA ASP A 194 12.69 -17.20 16.21
C ASP A 194 11.44 -17.54 17.04
N LYS A 195 11.02 -18.77 17.04
CA LYS A 195 9.78 -19.21 17.72
C LYS A 195 9.76 -18.91 19.23
N LYS A 196 10.91 -18.82 19.88
CA LYS A 196 11.01 -18.46 21.29
C LYS A 196 10.48 -17.05 21.59
N ASN A 197 10.47 -16.17 20.60
CA ASN A 197 9.97 -14.80 20.70
C ASN A 197 8.54 -14.64 20.14
N VAL A 198 7.84 -15.72 19.90
CA VAL A 198 6.44 -15.76 19.50
C VAL A 198 5.62 -16.31 20.68
N PRO A 199 5.08 -15.44 21.55
CA PRO A 199 4.47 -15.89 22.80
C PRO A 199 3.08 -16.50 22.65
N THR A 200 2.37 -16.21 21.55
CA THR A 200 0.98 -16.63 21.36
C THR A 200 0.90 -17.86 20.45
N GLU A 201 0.18 -18.90 20.90
CA GLU A 201 0.00 -20.12 20.12
C GLU A 201 -1.00 -19.97 18.99
N LYS A 202 -2.06 -19.16 19.18
CA LYS A 202 -3.13 -19.02 18.20
C LYS A 202 -3.77 -17.64 18.26
N ILE A 203 -3.99 -17.07 17.10
CA ILE A 203 -4.75 -15.83 16.92
C ILE A 203 -5.92 -16.14 15.98
N HIS A 204 -7.14 -15.97 16.47
CA HIS A 204 -8.34 -16.14 15.68
C HIS A 204 -8.75 -14.80 15.05
N VAL A 205 -9.02 -14.79 13.76
CA VAL A 205 -9.47 -13.59 13.03
C VAL A 205 -10.89 -13.81 12.55
N THR A 206 -11.73 -12.81 12.81
CA THR A 206 -13.10 -12.74 12.31
C THR A 206 -13.29 -11.44 11.56
N VAL A 207 -13.72 -11.53 10.31
CA VAL A 207 -14.09 -10.34 9.52
C VAL A 207 -15.52 -9.96 9.92
N VAL A 208 -15.67 -8.76 10.48
CA VAL A 208 -16.97 -8.22 10.90
C VAL A 208 -17.20 -6.90 10.17
N LYS A 209 -18.23 -6.85 9.33
CA LYS A 209 -18.51 -5.69 8.49
C LYS A 209 -19.30 -4.58 9.19
N ASP A 210 -20.00 -4.93 10.25
CA ASP A 210 -20.85 -4.01 11.02
C ASP A 210 -20.21 -3.70 12.38
N THR A 211 -20.02 -2.43 12.66
CA THR A 211 -19.34 -1.99 13.89
C THR A 211 -20.13 -2.35 15.16
N ASN A 212 -21.48 -2.31 15.13
CA ASN A 212 -22.28 -2.77 16.26
C ASN A 212 -22.07 -4.24 16.57
N ALA A 213 -22.05 -5.08 15.53
CA ALA A 213 -21.80 -6.51 15.67
C ALA A 213 -20.38 -6.75 16.24
N ALA A 214 -19.37 -6.02 15.77
CA ALA A 214 -18.02 -6.11 16.28
C ALA A 214 -17.93 -5.68 17.77
N LEU A 215 -18.63 -4.60 18.14
CA LEU A 215 -18.69 -4.13 19.53
C LEU A 215 -19.39 -5.15 20.44
N ASN A 216 -20.44 -5.81 19.98
CA ASN A 216 -21.08 -6.88 20.74
C ASN A 216 -20.12 -8.04 21.02
N LEU A 217 -19.33 -8.43 20.03
CA LEU A 217 -18.29 -9.46 20.21
C LEU A 217 -17.20 -8.99 21.18
N TYR A 218 -16.78 -7.74 21.09
CA TYR A 218 -15.80 -7.16 22.00
C TYR A 218 -16.33 -7.11 23.43
N ASN A 219 -17.55 -6.63 23.63
CA ASN A 219 -18.18 -6.51 24.95
C ASN A 219 -18.50 -7.86 25.59
N THR A 220 -18.65 -8.91 24.80
CA THR A 220 -18.84 -10.29 25.27
C THR A 220 -17.53 -11.11 25.34
N ASN A 221 -16.38 -10.42 25.26
CA ASN A 221 -15.04 -11.01 25.34
C ASN A 221 -14.72 -12.03 24.24
N LYS A 222 -15.36 -11.89 23.07
CA LYS A 222 -15.07 -12.71 21.89
C LYS A 222 -14.10 -12.03 20.93
N LEU A 223 -13.86 -10.73 21.09
CA LEU A 223 -12.81 -9.99 20.41
C LEU A 223 -11.99 -9.20 21.44
N ASP A 224 -10.71 -9.11 21.21
CA ASP A 224 -9.76 -8.38 22.06
C ASP A 224 -9.50 -6.96 21.53
N ARG A 225 -9.77 -6.71 20.26
CA ARG A 225 -9.60 -5.43 19.60
C ARG A 225 -10.68 -5.22 18.55
N VAL A 226 -11.20 -4.00 18.46
CA VAL A 226 -12.20 -3.59 17.47
C VAL A 226 -11.89 -2.18 16.98
N GLU A 227 -11.89 -1.97 15.67
CA GLU A 227 -11.75 -0.64 15.08
C GLU A 227 -13.10 0.09 15.12
N LEU A 228 -13.03 1.42 15.30
CA LEU A 228 -14.20 2.30 15.42
C LEU A 228 -14.17 3.35 14.31
N ASP A 229 -15.34 3.74 13.86
CA ASP A 229 -15.52 4.85 12.93
C ASP A 229 -16.68 5.76 13.35
N GLY A 230 -16.69 6.98 12.81
CA GLY A 230 -17.79 7.94 12.91
C GLY A 230 -18.32 8.15 14.32
N GLU A 231 -19.62 7.87 14.51
CA GLU A 231 -20.30 8.08 15.78
C GLU A 231 -19.77 7.20 16.90
N PHE A 232 -19.28 6.00 16.58
CA PHE A 232 -18.70 5.10 17.57
C PHE A 232 -17.41 5.67 18.18
N VAL A 233 -16.63 6.41 17.40
CA VAL A 233 -15.47 7.14 17.93
C VAL A 233 -15.91 8.14 18.99
N LYS A 234 -16.97 8.91 18.72
CA LYS A 234 -17.50 9.89 19.65
C LYS A 234 -18.06 9.22 20.91
N GLN A 235 -18.75 8.08 20.74
CA GLN A 235 -19.35 7.32 21.83
C GLN A 235 -18.31 6.75 22.80
N TYR A 236 -17.16 6.30 22.28
CA TYR A 236 -16.14 5.59 23.07
C TYR A 236 -14.87 6.41 23.36
N LYS A 237 -14.80 7.68 22.96
CA LYS A 237 -13.58 8.51 23.12
C LYS A 237 -13.06 8.62 24.55
N ASP A 238 -13.93 8.47 25.54
CA ASP A 238 -13.59 8.56 26.97
C ASP A 238 -13.43 7.18 27.64
N ASP A 239 -13.59 6.10 26.88
CA ASP A 239 -13.36 4.74 27.38
C ASP A 239 -11.86 4.52 27.65
N LYS A 240 -11.54 3.87 28.78
CA LYS A 240 -10.13 3.60 29.18
C LYS A 240 -9.35 2.75 28.17
N ASN A 241 -10.04 2.00 27.33
CA ASN A 241 -9.46 1.12 26.31
C ASN A 241 -9.47 1.77 24.92
N PHE A 242 -9.87 3.03 24.82
CA PHE A 242 -9.90 3.78 23.56
C PHE A 242 -8.51 4.27 23.19
N HIS A 243 -8.15 4.08 21.92
CA HIS A 243 -6.91 4.56 21.34
C HIS A 243 -7.17 5.19 19.98
N LYS A 244 -6.30 6.12 19.61
CA LYS A 244 -6.34 6.82 18.34
C LYS A 244 -4.92 7.04 17.83
N GLU A 245 -4.68 6.76 16.56
CA GLU A 245 -3.35 6.91 15.95
C GLU A 245 -3.47 7.43 14.52
N ALA A 246 -2.43 8.15 14.06
CA ALA A 246 -2.29 8.56 12.66
C ALA A 246 -1.72 7.41 11.84
N THR A 247 -2.11 7.33 10.57
CA THR A 247 -1.60 6.35 9.61
C THR A 247 -0.96 7.06 8.43
N GLY A 248 -0.25 6.31 7.59
CA GLY A 248 0.31 6.78 6.33
C GLY A 248 -0.65 6.64 5.14
N ARG A 249 -1.94 6.40 5.37
CA ARG A 249 -2.88 6.25 4.28
C ARG A 249 -3.25 7.60 3.68
N SER A 250 -3.00 7.76 2.39
CA SER A 250 -3.45 8.88 1.58
C SER A 250 -4.80 8.50 0.95
N VAL A 251 -5.85 9.27 1.24
CA VAL A 251 -7.18 9.07 0.67
C VAL A 251 -7.49 10.21 -0.30
N TYR A 252 -7.90 9.82 -1.49
CA TYR A 252 -8.14 10.76 -2.60
C TYR A 252 -9.20 10.19 -3.55
N MET A 253 -9.68 11.04 -4.44
CA MET A 253 -10.42 10.56 -5.60
C MET A 253 -9.52 10.55 -6.83
N LYS A 254 -9.60 9.47 -7.61
CA LYS A 254 -9.04 9.39 -8.95
C LYS A 254 -10.03 9.97 -9.96
N MET A 255 -9.48 10.63 -10.96
CA MET A 255 -10.22 11.16 -12.11
C MET A 255 -9.73 10.45 -13.37
N ASN A 256 -10.63 9.85 -14.13
CA ASN A 256 -10.29 9.17 -15.37
C ASN A 256 -10.13 10.19 -16.50
N GLN A 257 -8.89 10.44 -16.91
CA GLN A 257 -8.56 11.38 -18.01
C GLN A 257 -8.66 10.73 -19.39
N GLY A 258 -8.66 9.41 -19.45
CA GLY A 258 -8.68 8.65 -20.68
C GLY A 258 -8.01 7.30 -20.56
N LYS A 259 -8.28 6.43 -21.52
CA LYS A 259 -7.75 5.08 -21.60
C LYS A 259 -7.55 4.68 -23.06
N ASP A 260 -6.44 3.99 -23.35
CA ASP A 260 -6.13 3.45 -24.67
C ASP A 260 -6.22 4.52 -25.79
N GLY A 261 -5.74 5.73 -25.49
CA GLY A 261 -5.73 6.86 -26.43
C GLY A 261 -7.06 7.59 -26.59
N VAL A 262 -8.11 7.17 -25.87
CA VAL A 262 -9.42 7.83 -25.87
C VAL A 262 -9.54 8.72 -24.66
N LYS A 263 -9.62 10.05 -24.86
CA LYS A 263 -9.75 11.04 -23.80
C LYS A 263 -11.19 11.19 -23.33
N THR A 264 -11.37 11.42 -22.04
CA THR A 264 -12.64 11.81 -21.43
C THR A 264 -12.69 13.34 -21.28
N ASP A 265 -13.83 13.87 -20.85
CA ASP A 265 -13.94 15.31 -20.50
C ASP A 265 -12.96 15.68 -19.37
N LEU A 266 -12.62 14.74 -18.51
CA LEU A 266 -11.68 14.95 -17.40
C LEU A 266 -10.20 15.01 -17.85
N ALA A 267 -9.91 14.88 -19.14
CA ALA A 267 -8.61 15.25 -19.70
C ALA A 267 -8.39 16.76 -19.61
N ASN A 268 -9.45 17.55 -19.45
CA ASN A 268 -9.37 19.00 -19.28
C ASN A 268 -8.84 19.38 -17.90
N LEU A 269 -7.73 20.09 -17.86
CA LEU A 269 -7.05 20.47 -16.61
C LEU A 269 -7.92 21.37 -15.72
N ASN A 270 -8.63 22.33 -16.31
CA ASN A 270 -9.47 23.27 -15.56
C ASN A 270 -10.64 22.57 -14.87
N LEU A 271 -11.24 21.54 -15.50
CA LEU A 271 -12.26 20.72 -14.87
C LEU A 271 -11.69 19.96 -13.66
N ARG A 272 -10.51 19.38 -13.81
CA ARG A 272 -9.86 18.68 -12.70
C ARG A 272 -9.49 19.62 -11.55
N ARG A 273 -8.96 20.81 -11.85
CA ARG A 273 -8.69 21.83 -10.82
C ARG A 273 -9.94 22.26 -10.09
N GLY A 274 -11.03 22.47 -10.82
CA GLY A 274 -12.31 22.81 -10.24
C GLY A 274 -12.77 21.75 -9.24
N LEU A 275 -12.75 20.49 -9.65
CA LEU A 275 -13.11 19.37 -8.78
C LEU A 275 -12.19 19.26 -7.55
N ALA A 276 -10.88 19.40 -7.75
CA ALA A 276 -9.90 19.22 -6.67
C ALA A 276 -9.96 20.32 -5.60
N MET A 277 -10.39 21.53 -5.99
CA MET A 277 -10.41 22.70 -5.09
C MET A 277 -11.80 23.02 -4.53
N ALA A 278 -12.81 22.21 -4.83
CA ALA A 278 -14.20 22.47 -4.48
C ALA A 278 -14.65 21.84 -3.15
N ILE A 279 -13.80 21.07 -2.47
CA ILE A 279 -14.18 20.30 -1.27
C ILE A 279 -13.52 20.92 -0.04
N ASP A 280 -14.35 21.40 0.90
CA ASP A 280 -13.93 21.72 2.26
C ASP A 280 -13.84 20.42 3.07
N LYS A 281 -12.64 19.98 3.34
CA LYS A 281 -12.35 18.68 3.95
C LYS A 281 -12.57 18.67 5.48
N THR A 282 -12.72 19.84 6.09
CA THR A 282 -12.82 20.01 7.55
C THR A 282 -14.00 19.22 8.14
N GLY A 283 -15.17 19.33 7.52
CA GLY A 283 -16.35 18.59 7.96
C GLY A 283 -16.18 17.08 7.85
N MET A 284 -15.50 16.61 6.81
CA MET A 284 -15.23 15.19 6.63
C MET A 284 -14.33 14.64 7.74
N VAL A 285 -13.19 15.28 8.02
CA VAL A 285 -12.22 14.76 8.99
C VAL A 285 -12.64 14.97 10.45
N ASN A 286 -13.29 16.09 10.77
CA ASN A 286 -13.62 16.44 12.15
C ASN A 286 -14.99 15.91 12.60
N THR A 287 -15.93 15.79 11.67
CA THR A 287 -17.31 15.41 12.00
C THR A 287 -17.64 14.00 11.55
N LEU A 288 -17.38 13.68 10.29
CA LEU A 288 -17.77 12.39 9.72
C LEU A 288 -16.84 11.25 10.18
N LEU A 289 -15.53 11.47 10.15
CA LEU A 289 -14.52 10.49 10.54
C LEU A 289 -14.19 10.57 12.03
N ALA A 290 -13.76 11.71 12.50
CA ALA A 290 -13.41 12.01 13.91
C ALA A 290 -12.41 11.00 14.54
N ASN A 291 -11.65 10.27 13.71
CA ASN A 291 -10.81 9.14 14.12
C ASN A 291 -9.30 9.48 14.12
N GLY A 292 -8.94 10.77 14.09
CA GLY A 292 -7.55 11.21 13.97
C GLY A 292 -7.09 11.47 12.54
N SER A 293 -7.97 11.29 11.56
CA SER A 293 -7.71 11.69 10.17
C SER A 293 -7.49 13.19 10.08
N LYS A 294 -6.62 13.60 9.14
CA LYS A 294 -6.26 15.01 8.92
C LYS A 294 -6.50 15.38 7.46
N ALA A 295 -6.99 16.56 7.20
CA ALA A 295 -7.09 17.08 5.84
C ALA A 295 -5.72 17.02 5.16
N LEU A 296 -5.68 16.55 3.92
CA LEU A 296 -4.46 16.39 3.13
C LEU A 296 -4.62 17.15 1.83
N ASN A 297 -3.68 18.06 1.54
CA ASN A 297 -3.68 18.87 0.32
C ASN A 297 -2.49 18.50 -0.57
N GLY A 298 -2.05 17.29 -0.50
CA GLY A 298 -1.01 16.65 -1.26
C GLY A 298 -1.29 15.16 -1.38
N ASP A 299 -0.37 14.41 -1.98
CA ASP A 299 -0.46 12.96 -2.09
C ASP A 299 0.31 12.26 -0.97
N VAL A 300 1.48 12.76 -0.63
CA VAL A 300 2.34 12.19 0.42
C VAL A 300 1.88 12.69 1.78
N PRO A 301 1.54 11.79 2.72
CA PRO A 301 1.10 12.17 4.07
C PRO A 301 2.16 12.91 4.87
N GLY A 302 1.73 13.64 5.89
CA GLY A 302 2.60 14.37 6.80
C GLY A 302 3.02 13.59 8.03
N ASP A 303 4.09 14.06 8.68
CA ASP A 303 4.62 13.56 9.96
C ASP A 303 5.15 12.12 9.92
N ILE A 304 5.54 11.63 8.75
CA ILE A 304 6.02 10.24 8.58
C ILE A 304 7.37 10.18 7.88
N MET A 305 7.60 11.04 6.88
CA MET A 305 8.79 11.00 6.04
C MET A 305 9.52 12.33 6.08
N PHE A 306 10.84 12.26 6.30
CA PHE A 306 11.64 13.44 6.61
C PHE A 306 12.84 13.55 5.69
N ASP A 307 13.17 14.78 5.31
CA ASP A 307 14.34 15.11 4.52
C ASP A 307 15.60 14.51 5.19
N PRO A 308 16.41 13.74 4.46
CA PRO A 308 17.60 13.09 5.04
C PRO A 308 18.63 14.08 5.57
N GLU A 309 18.68 15.30 5.04
CA GLU A 309 19.61 16.34 5.45
C GLU A 309 19.02 17.27 6.52
N THR A 310 17.89 17.91 6.21
CA THR A 310 17.28 18.93 7.09
C THR A 310 16.38 18.36 8.17
N LYS A 311 15.93 17.10 8.04
CA LYS A 311 14.96 16.45 8.92
C LYS A 311 13.57 17.09 8.88
N GLU A 312 13.30 17.95 7.92
CA GLU A 312 11.99 18.57 7.75
C GLU A 312 11.00 17.60 7.09
N ASP A 313 9.75 17.66 7.52
CA ASP A 313 8.67 16.82 6.98
C ASP A 313 8.40 17.12 5.49
N PHE A 314 8.25 16.07 4.70
CA PHE A 314 7.98 16.17 3.25
C PHE A 314 6.74 17.03 2.98
N ARG A 315 5.64 16.78 3.70
CA ARG A 315 4.41 17.54 3.50
C ARG A 315 4.59 19.02 3.80
N LYS A 316 5.35 19.36 4.84
CA LYS A 316 5.65 20.76 5.19
C LYS A 316 6.48 21.44 4.12
N GLN A 317 7.48 20.76 3.58
CA GLN A 317 8.34 21.32 2.53
C GLN A 317 7.54 21.65 1.26
N ASN A 318 6.65 20.77 0.84
CA ASN A 318 5.83 21.01 -0.34
C ASN A 318 4.58 21.86 -0.07
N GLY A 319 4.13 21.93 1.18
CA GLY A 319 2.96 22.70 1.57
C GLY A 319 1.66 22.16 0.98
N ASP A 320 0.70 23.04 0.82
CA ASP A 320 -0.62 22.73 0.24
C ASP A 320 -0.55 22.89 -1.28
N LEU A 321 -0.70 21.81 -2.03
CA LEU A 321 -0.64 21.83 -3.49
C LEU A 321 -2.02 21.99 -4.14
N LEU A 322 -3.04 21.38 -3.53
CA LEU A 322 -4.44 21.52 -3.95
C LEU A 322 -5.31 21.60 -2.69
N LYS A 323 -5.59 22.81 -2.24
CA LYS A 323 -6.45 23.05 -1.08
C LYS A 323 -7.81 23.56 -1.49
N PHE A 324 -8.78 23.51 -0.59
CA PHE A 324 -10.08 24.11 -0.80
C PHE A 324 -9.95 25.60 -1.07
N ASP A 325 -10.53 26.04 -2.19
CA ASP A 325 -10.68 27.44 -2.58
C ASP A 325 -11.93 27.54 -3.46
N GLN A 326 -13.04 27.94 -2.86
CA GLN A 326 -14.35 27.95 -3.53
C GLN A 326 -14.34 28.82 -4.79
N GLN A 327 -13.75 30.01 -4.72
CA GLN A 327 -13.77 30.95 -5.85
C GLN A 327 -12.90 30.43 -7.01
N GLU A 328 -11.69 29.99 -6.72
CA GLU A 328 -10.81 29.41 -7.75
C GLU A 328 -11.42 28.15 -8.35
N ALA A 329 -12.01 27.29 -7.52
CA ALA A 329 -12.69 26.08 -7.98
C ALA A 329 -13.81 26.41 -8.96
N THR A 330 -14.68 27.35 -8.60
CA THR A 330 -15.79 27.78 -9.46
C THR A 330 -15.28 28.38 -10.76
N ASN A 331 -14.26 29.24 -10.70
CA ASN A 331 -13.69 29.86 -11.89
C ASN A 331 -13.04 28.84 -12.83
N ALA A 332 -12.24 27.94 -12.30
CA ALA A 332 -11.61 26.88 -13.08
C ALA A 332 -12.67 25.96 -13.72
N TRP A 333 -13.70 25.59 -12.96
CA TRP A 333 -14.78 24.74 -13.46
C TRP A 333 -15.52 25.39 -14.64
N LYS A 334 -15.90 26.65 -14.50
CA LYS A 334 -16.58 27.41 -15.58
C LYS A 334 -15.71 27.51 -16.82
N GLN A 335 -14.43 27.77 -16.64
CA GLN A 335 -13.47 27.82 -17.75
C GLN A 335 -13.34 26.47 -18.43
N GLY A 336 -13.26 25.41 -17.66
CA GLY A 336 -13.18 24.03 -18.18
C GLY A 336 -14.42 23.64 -18.98
N LEU A 337 -15.62 23.95 -18.49
CA LEU A 337 -16.87 23.71 -19.24
C LEU A 337 -16.87 24.44 -20.57
N LYS A 338 -16.43 25.71 -20.56
CA LYS A 338 -16.32 26.51 -21.80
C LYS A 338 -15.36 25.87 -22.80
N GLU A 339 -14.21 25.38 -22.30
CA GLU A 339 -13.18 24.76 -23.14
C GLU A 339 -13.68 23.45 -23.80
N ILE A 340 -14.53 22.67 -23.11
CA ILE A 340 -15.12 21.46 -23.70
C ILE A 340 -16.44 21.73 -24.43
N GLY A 341 -16.90 22.97 -24.48
CA GLY A 341 -18.14 23.35 -25.20
C GLY A 341 -19.41 22.90 -24.51
N LYS A 342 -19.44 22.78 -23.19
CA LYS A 342 -20.60 22.34 -22.39
C LYS A 342 -20.99 23.39 -21.37
N THR A 343 -22.26 23.41 -20.97
CA THR A 343 -22.78 24.24 -19.89
C THR A 343 -23.06 23.47 -18.63
N GLU A 344 -23.14 22.15 -18.75
CA GLU A 344 -23.40 21.23 -17.65
C GLU A 344 -22.68 19.91 -17.89
N LEU A 345 -22.42 19.16 -16.81
CA LEU A 345 -21.73 17.89 -16.87
C LEU A 345 -22.26 16.98 -15.75
N THR A 346 -22.50 15.72 -16.10
CA THR A 346 -22.84 14.68 -15.13
C THR A 346 -21.67 13.71 -15.01
N LEU A 347 -21.22 13.47 -13.77
CA LEU A 347 -20.14 12.54 -13.47
C LEU A 347 -20.62 11.51 -12.45
N THR A 348 -20.19 10.26 -12.62
CA THR A 348 -20.46 9.18 -11.68
C THR A 348 -19.27 9.04 -10.72
N LEU A 349 -19.56 9.03 -9.42
CA LEU A 349 -18.59 8.77 -8.35
C LEU A 349 -18.78 7.34 -7.86
N THR A 350 -17.78 6.50 -8.13
CA THR A 350 -17.74 5.11 -7.69
C THR A 350 -17.01 4.98 -6.36
N SER A 351 -17.55 4.19 -5.45
CA SER A 351 -16.97 3.88 -4.15
C SER A 351 -17.49 2.56 -3.61
N GLY A 352 -16.88 2.05 -2.55
CA GLY A 352 -17.45 0.96 -1.76
C GLY A 352 -18.78 1.35 -1.13
N ASP A 353 -19.46 0.38 -0.53
CA ASP A 353 -20.84 0.51 -0.05
C ASP A 353 -21.00 0.41 1.48
N THR A 354 -19.90 0.53 2.24
CA THR A 354 -20.00 0.63 3.69
C THR A 354 -20.78 1.87 4.09
N SER A 355 -21.39 1.86 5.28
CA SER A 355 -22.10 3.04 5.79
C SER A 355 -21.23 4.30 5.77
N LEU A 356 -19.97 4.17 6.19
CA LEU A 356 -19.01 5.29 6.16
C LEU A 356 -18.75 5.79 4.74
N GLN A 357 -18.48 4.89 3.80
CA GLN A 357 -18.22 5.25 2.41
C GLN A 357 -19.42 5.95 1.77
N ARG A 358 -20.64 5.50 2.06
CA ARG A 358 -21.86 6.16 1.58
C ARG A 358 -21.97 7.60 2.12
N LYS A 359 -21.69 7.80 3.40
CA LYS A 359 -21.68 9.14 4.01
C LYS A 359 -20.59 10.03 3.40
N GLN A 360 -19.40 9.48 3.15
CA GLN A 360 -18.31 10.21 2.51
C GLN A 360 -18.69 10.64 1.09
N THR A 361 -19.25 9.76 0.30
CA THR A 361 -19.65 10.09 -1.09
C THR A 361 -20.80 11.09 -1.14
N GLU A 362 -21.75 11.01 -0.21
CA GLU A 362 -22.81 12.03 -0.07
C GLU A 362 -22.24 13.40 0.30
N PHE A 363 -21.28 13.44 1.22
CA PHE A 363 -20.59 14.69 1.58
C PHE A 363 -19.86 15.29 0.37
N ILE A 364 -19.13 14.48 -0.36
CA ILE A 364 -18.40 14.90 -1.55
C ILE A 364 -19.38 15.41 -2.62
N GLN A 365 -20.46 14.68 -2.89
CA GLN A 365 -21.50 15.08 -3.84
C GLN A 365 -22.04 16.47 -3.50
N ASN A 366 -22.40 16.70 -2.24
CA ASN A 366 -22.95 17.98 -1.80
C ASN A 366 -21.96 19.12 -2.00
N GLN A 367 -20.70 18.93 -1.62
CA GLN A 367 -19.66 19.96 -1.79
C GLN A 367 -19.40 20.28 -3.26
N LEU A 368 -19.31 19.28 -4.10
CA LEU A 368 -19.05 19.47 -5.54
C LEU A 368 -20.22 20.16 -6.23
N GLU A 369 -21.45 19.72 -5.98
CA GLU A 369 -22.65 20.32 -6.60
C GLU A 369 -22.91 21.74 -6.10
N GLU A 370 -22.62 22.03 -4.83
CA GLU A 370 -22.77 23.37 -4.27
C GLU A 370 -21.79 24.37 -4.89
N ASN A 371 -20.55 23.96 -5.10
CA ASN A 371 -19.46 24.86 -5.51
C ASN A 371 -19.22 24.92 -7.02
N LEU A 372 -19.72 23.94 -7.78
CA LEU A 372 -19.45 23.83 -9.22
C LEU A 372 -20.75 23.91 -10.03
N PRO A 373 -21.09 25.09 -10.56
CA PRO A 373 -22.34 25.27 -11.31
C PRO A 373 -22.43 24.36 -12.55
N GLY A 374 -23.58 23.71 -12.72
CA GLY A 374 -23.82 22.80 -13.85
C GLY A 374 -23.30 21.38 -13.65
N LEU A 375 -22.73 21.06 -12.47
CA LEU A 375 -22.29 19.70 -12.16
C LEU A 375 -23.41 18.92 -11.46
N THR A 376 -23.63 17.71 -11.95
CA THR A 376 -24.45 16.68 -11.28
C THR A 376 -23.58 15.47 -11.00
N ILE A 377 -23.55 15.01 -9.75
CA ILE A 377 -22.83 13.81 -9.33
C ILE A 377 -23.84 12.69 -9.11
N LYS A 378 -23.62 11.57 -9.79
CA LYS A 378 -24.34 10.32 -9.53
C LYS A 378 -23.48 9.42 -8.65
N LEU A 379 -24.05 8.92 -7.56
CA LEU A 379 -23.33 8.03 -6.64
C LEU A 379 -23.50 6.57 -7.08
N LYS A 380 -22.39 5.85 -7.18
CA LYS A 380 -22.35 4.42 -7.48
C LYS A 380 -21.58 3.73 -6.36
N ASN A 381 -22.29 3.35 -5.29
CA ASN A 381 -21.74 2.58 -4.18
C ASN A 381 -21.93 1.10 -4.48
N VAL A 382 -20.82 0.39 -4.59
CA VAL A 382 -20.76 -1.04 -4.93
C VAL A 382 -19.94 -1.77 -3.85
N THR A 383 -19.89 -3.10 -3.91
CA THR A 383 -19.03 -3.83 -2.97
C THR A 383 -17.58 -3.36 -3.07
N ASN A 384 -16.82 -3.46 -2.00
CA ASN A 384 -15.40 -3.10 -2.03
C ASN A 384 -14.64 -3.86 -3.12
N GLN A 385 -14.99 -5.12 -3.36
CA GLN A 385 -14.40 -5.90 -4.44
C GLN A 385 -14.73 -5.33 -5.82
N ALA A 386 -15.98 -4.95 -6.05
CA ALA A 386 -16.40 -4.34 -7.31
C ALA A 386 -15.77 -2.96 -7.53
N SER A 387 -15.65 -2.17 -6.46
CA SER A 387 -14.95 -0.89 -6.51
C SER A 387 -13.46 -1.06 -6.85
N PHE A 388 -12.80 -2.04 -6.24
CA PHE A 388 -11.42 -2.38 -6.56
C PHE A 388 -11.27 -2.82 -8.02
N GLN A 389 -12.19 -3.65 -8.54
CA GLN A 389 -12.17 -4.06 -9.94
C GLN A 389 -12.38 -2.87 -10.89
N ALA A 390 -13.27 -1.95 -10.54
CA ALA A 390 -13.46 -0.72 -11.31
C ALA A 390 -12.17 0.11 -11.37
N ASP A 391 -11.42 0.17 -10.26
CA ASP A 391 -10.13 0.84 -10.22
C ASP A 391 -9.13 0.14 -11.15
N VAL A 392 -8.90 -1.14 -10.96
CA VAL A 392 -7.90 -1.92 -11.74
C VAL A 392 -8.18 -1.88 -13.24
N THR A 393 -9.44 -1.95 -13.64
CA THR A 393 -9.86 -1.90 -15.05
C THR A 393 -10.06 -0.48 -15.58
N GLN A 394 -9.90 0.53 -14.72
CA GLN A 394 -10.16 1.94 -15.04
C GLN A 394 -11.60 2.17 -15.57
N ASP A 395 -12.55 1.42 -15.04
CA ASP A 395 -13.97 1.53 -15.38
C ASP A 395 -14.68 2.45 -14.38
N PHE A 396 -14.35 3.72 -14.44
CA PHE A 396 -14.91 4.78 -13.58
C PHE A 396 -14.72 6.15 -14.22
N GLU A 397 -15.49 7.14 -13.77
CA GLU A 397 -15.24 8.56 -14.05
C GLU A 397 -14.51 9.21 -12.86
N LEU A 398 -15.10 9.12 -11.67
CA LEU A 398 -14.48 9.48 -10.40
C LEU A 398 -14.50 8.23 -9.50
N LEU A 399 -13.41 8.01 -8.77
CA LEU A 399 -13.31 6.87 -7.86
C LEU A 399 -12.73 7.32 -6.51
N LEU A 400 -13.46 7.04 -5.44
CA LEU A 400 -12.95 7.24 -4.07
C LEU A 400 -12.06 6.06 -3.70
N GLY A 401 -10.81 6.33 -3.38
CA GLY A 401 -9.84 5.32 -3.01
C GLY A 401 -8.69 5.90 -2.21
N GLY A 402 -7.56 5.26 -2.27
CA GLY A 402 -6.37 5.72 -1.58
C GLY A 402 -5.23 4.72 -1.64
N TRP A 403 -4.14 5.07 -0.96
CA TRP A 403 -2.95 4.25 -0.91
C TRP A 403 -2.33 4.29 0.49
N GLY A 404 -2.07 3.12 1.05
CA GLY A 404 -1.50 2.99 2.40
C GLY A 404 0.01 3.05 2.47
N GLY A 405 0.68 2.95 1.32
CA GLY A 405 2.12 2.82 1.24
C GLY A 405 2.62 1.41 1.53
N ASP A 406 3.81 1.09 1.03
CA ASP A 406 4.46 -0.21 1.26
C ASP A 406 5.70 -0.07 2.14
N TYR A 407 6.32 1.11 2.15
CA TYR A 407 7.52 1.43 2.93
C TYR A 407 7.58 2.93 3.21
N GLN A 408 8.38 3.32 4.18
CA GLN A 408 8.43 4.68 4.71
C GLN A 408 9.33 5.59 3.88
N ASP A 409 8.92 5.86 2.63
CA ASP A 409 9.57 6.78 1.70
C ASP A 409 8.53 7.37 0.74
N PRO A 410 8.67 8.64 0.32
CA PRO A 410 7.71 9.26 -0.62
C PRO A 410 7.52 8.50 -1.93
N LEU A 411 8.52 7.77 -2.35
CA LEU A 411 8.49 6.96 -3.57
C LEU A 411 7.31 5.97 -3.59
N THR A 412 6.93 5.42 -2.44
CA THR A 412 5.82 4.45 -2.38
C THR A 412 4.49 5.03 -2.86
N TYR A 413 4.31 6.35 -2.74
CA TYR A 413 3.12 7.06 -3.25
C TYR A 413 3.31 7.48 -4.71
N LEU A 414 4.42 8.12 -5.02
CA LEU A 414 4.65 8.73 -6.33
C LEU A 414 4.95 7.71 -7.43
N ASN A 415 5.46 6.54 -7.06
CA ASN A 415 5.71 5.45 -7.99
C ASN A 415 4.43 4.94 -8.69
N LEU A 416 3.26 5.11 -8.06
CA LEU A 416 1.99 4.68 -8.64
C LEU A 416 1.63 5.40 -9.94
N PHE A 417 2.06 6.64 -10.11
CA PHE A 417 1.60 7.50 -11.21
C PHE A 417 2.60 7.63 -12.36
N LEU A 418 3.60 6.76 -12.41
CA LEU A 418 4.44 6.59 -13.60
C LEU A 418 3.56 6.20 -14.79
N THR A 419 3.96 6.65 -15.96
CA THR A 419 3.28 6.28 -17.21
C THR A 419 3.16 4.76 -17.33
N ASN A 420 1.95 4.27 -17.56
CA ASN A 420 1.62 2.85 -17.69
C ASN A 420 1.95 1.99 -16.45
N SER A 421 2.17 2.60 -15.29
CA SER A 421 2.31 1.85 -14.04
C SER A 421 1.00 1.09 -13.73
N PRO A 422 1.09 -0.14 -13.21
CA PRO A 422 -0.10 -0.91 -12.81
C PRO A 422 -1.00 -0.19 -11.80
N GLY A 423 -0.46 0.76 -11.03
CA GLY A 423 -1.22 1.57 -10.08
C GLY A 423 -1.80 2.85 -10.65
N ASN A 424 -1.39 3.23 -11.86
CA ASN A 424 -1.85 4.45 -12.52
C ASN A 424 -3.11 4.16 -13.36
N HIS A 425 -4.26 4.34 -12.79
CA HIS A 425 -5.54 4.13 -13.46
C HIS A 425 -6.22 5.45 -13.79
N THR A 426 -5.44 6.48 -14.12
CA THR A 426 -5.96 7.84 -14.39
C THR A 426 -5.81 8.28 -15.83
N GLY A 427 -4.92 7.67 -16.60
CA GLY A 427 -4.52 8.13 -17.92
C GLY A 427 -3.43 9.22 -17.88
N PHE A 428 -2.95 9.59 -16.70
CA PHE A 428 -1.85 10.56 -16.56
C PHE A 428 -0.55 10.02 -17.13
N SER A 429 0.15 10.86 -17.88
CA SER A 429 1.49 10.59 -18.41
C SER A 429 2.24 11.90 -18.54
N ASP A 430 3.42 11.98 -17.93
CA ASP A 430 4.28 13.16 -18.01
C ASP A 430 5.74 12.71 -17.99
N ALA A 431 6.48 13.08 -19.03
CA ALA A 431 7.87 12.65 -19.20
C ALA A 431 8.80 13.16 -18.10
N LYS A 432 8.59 14.39 -17.61
CA LYS A 432 9.39 14.96 -16.53
C LYS A 432 9.10 14.28 -15.20
N TYR A 433 7.83 14.00 -14.93
CA TYR A 433 7.43 13.21 -13.76
C TYR A 433 8.12 11.84 -13.77
N ASP A 434 8.03 11.13 -14.89
CA ASP A 434 8.65 9.81 -15.04
C ASP A 434 10.17 9.87 -14.82
N GLU A 435 10.84 10.86 -15.40
CA GLU A 435 12.29 11.06 -15.22
C GLU A 435 12.66 11.24 -13.75
N LEU A 436 11.91 12.07 -13.02
CA LEU A 436 12.18 12.35 -11.61
C LEU A 436 11.95 11.12 -10.74
N VAL A 437 10.84 10.42 -10.93
CA VAL A 437 10.49 9.26 -10.11
C VAL A 437 11.39 8.07 -10.41
N LEU A 438 11.67 7.77 -11.68
CA LEU A 438 12.61 6.72 -12.06
C LEU A 438 14.03 7.06 -11.60
N GLY A 439 14.41 8.34 -11.66
CA GLY A 439 15.68 8.80 -11.09
C GLY A 439 15.77 8.54 -9.58
N ALA A 440 14.69 8.78 -8.85
CA ALA A 440 14.63 8.50 -7.42
C ALA A 440 14.70 6.99 -7.09
N LYS A 441 14.25 6.14 -8.00
CA LYS A 441 14.40 4.67 -7.89
C LYS A 441 15.82 4.22 -8.19
N GLY A 442 16.52 4.88 -9.12
CA GLY A 442 17.76 4.42 -9.70
C GLY A 442 18.93 5.41 -9.57
N LYS A 443 19.19 6.19 -10.62
CA LYS A 443 20.40 6.98 -10.75
C LYS A 443 20.64 8.05 -9.69
N LEU A 444 19.57 8.55 -9.04
CA LEU A 444 19.69 9.54 -7.95
C LEU A 444 19.85 8.89 -6.58
N SER A 445 19.78 7.57 -6.49
CA SER A 445 19.85 6.86 -5.20
C SER A 445 21.16 7.08 -4.44
N ALA A 446 22.26 7.37 -5.13
CA ALA A 446 23.55 7.65 -4.52
C ALA A 446 23.65 9.08 -3.93
N ASP A 447 22.71 9.96 -4.24
CA ASP A 447 22.66 11.33 -3.73
C ASP A 447 21.30 11.56 -3.04
N PRO A 448 21.19 11.26 -1.73
CA PRO A 448 19.92 11.32 -1.02
C PRO A 448 19.21 12.66 -1.09
N GLU A 449 19.94 13.77 -1.09
CA GLU A 449 19.31 15.10 -1.17
C GLU A 449 18.74 15.39 -2.55
N LYS A 450 19.48 15.11 -3.62
CA LYS A 450 18.95 15.26 -4.99
C LYS A 450 17.76 14.34 -5.23
N ARG A 451 17.81 13.14 -4.70
CA ARG A 451 16.69 12.19 -4.75
C ARG A 451 15.44 12.78 -4.06
N TRP A 452 15.61 13.32 -2.87
CA TRP A 452 14.52 13.94 -2.10
C TRP A 452 13.90 15.12 -2.85
N GLN A 453 14.76 16.01 -3.40
CA GLN A 453 14.29 17.15 -4.20
C GLN A 453 13.53 16.70 -5.45
N ALA A 454 13.97 15.63 -6.11
CA ALA A 454 13.27 15.06 -7.26
C ALA A 454 11.86 14.58 -6.88
N LEU A 455 11.70 13.96 -5.72
CA LEU A 455 10.39 13.52 -5.22
C LEU A 455 9.48 14.70 -4.86
N LEU A 456 10.02 15.75 -4.25
CA LEU A 456 9.27 16.99 -4.00
C LEU A 456 8.74 17.59 -5.31
N GLU A 457 9.60 17.72 -6.31
CA GLU A 457 9.22 18.26 -7.62
C GLU A 457 8.20 17.35 -8.33
N ALA A 458 8.35 16.05 -8.25
CA ALA A 458 7.40 15.11 -8.84
C ALA A 458 5.99 15.28 -8.26
N GLU A 459 5.85 15.44 -6.95
CA GLU A 459 4.53 15.69 -6.34
C GLU A 459 3.95 17.02 -6.81
N GLN A 460 4.76 18.04 -7.00
CA GLN A 460 4.32 19.34 -7.55
C GLN A 460 3.77 19.18 -8.97
N ILE A 461 4.45 18.41 -9.81
CA ILE A 461 3.98 18.13 -11.18
C ILE A 461 2.65 17.38 -11.13
N LEU A 462 2.53 16.38 -10.28
CA LEU A 462 1.33 15.56 -10.16
C LEU A 462 0.10 16.38 -9.78
N LEU A 463 0.22 17.24 -8.78
CA LEU A 463 -0.92 17.91 -8.16
C LEU A 463 -1.02 19.38 -8.51
N LYS A 464 0.05 20.16 -8.34
CA LYS A 464 0.00 21.62 -8.60
C LYS A 464 -0.14 21.90 -10.10
N ASP A 465 0.65 21.24 -10.93
CA ASP A 465 0.68 21.49 -12.36
C ASP A 465 -0.44 20.76 -13.12
N ASN A 466 -0.79 19.54 -12.69
CA ASN A 466 -1.68 18.67 -13.46
C ASN A 466 -2.97 18.25 -12.73
N ALA A 467 -3.13 18.52 -11.44
CA ALA A 467 -4.33 18.15 -10.67
C ALA A 467 -4.81 16.72 -11.01
N VAL A 468 -3.90 15.74 -10.92
CA VAL A 468 -4.18 14.36 -11.33
C VAL A 468 -5.14 13.67 -10.36
N LEU A 469 -5.08 14.04 -9.08
CA LEU A 469 -5.92 13.52 -8.02
C LEU A 469 -6.70 14.63 -7.34
N ILE A 470 -7.75 14.25 -6.64
CA ILE A 470 -8.44 15.11 -5.69
C ILE A 470 -8.02 14.65 -4.30
N PRO A 471 -7.01 15.28 -3.67
CA PRO A 471 -6.60 14.91 -2.32
C PRO A 471 -7.72 15.17 -1.33
N LEU A 472 -7.91 14.27 -0.37
CA LEU A 472 -8.95 14.41 0.65
C LEU A 472 -8.37 14.44 2.06
N TYR A 473 -7.80 13.34 2.54
CA TYR A 473 -7.26 13.29 3.89
C TYR A 473 -6.20 12.21 4.06
N GLN A 474 -5.40 12.41 5.10
CA GLN A 474 -4.54 11.39 5.67
C GLN A 474 -5.35 10.61 6.70
N GLY A 475 -5.42 9.29 6.53
CA GLY A 475 -6.23 8.43 7.38
C GLY A 475 -5.74 8.40 8.82
N GLY A 476 -6.69 8.25 9.73
CA GLY A 476 -6.45 7.92 11.13
C GLY A 476 -7.07 6.57 11.46
N ARG A 477 -6.76 6.06 12.63
CA ARG A 477 -7.30 4.82 13.15
C ARG A 477 -7.72 5.02 14.60
N ALA A 478 -8.95 4.68 14.93
CA ALA A 478 -9.46 4.66 16.29
C ALA A 478 -9.93 3.25 16.62
N TYR A 479 -9.67 2.80 17.84
CA TYR A 479 -9.99 1.43 18.23
C TYR A 479 -10.15 1.28 19.74
N LEU A 480 -10.85 0.22 20.12
CA LEU A 480 -10.86 -0.31 21.49
C LEU A 480 -9.94 -1.54 21.55
N GLN A 481 -9.15 -1.61 22.59
CA GLN A 481 -8.27 -2.76 22.82
C GLN A 481 -8.27 -3.13 24.29
N LYS A 482 -8.49 -4.42 24.58
CA LYS A 482 -8.44 -4.94 25.96
C LYS A 482 -7.06 -4.67 26.55
N SER A 483 -7.01 -4.25 27.82
CA SER A 483 -5.76 -3.88 28.50
C SER A 483 -4.78 -5.04 28.68
N ASN A 484 -5.27 -6.27 28.64
CA ASN A 484 -4.43 -7.47 28.73
C ASN A 484 -3.83 -7.92 27.38
N LEU A 485 -4.22 -7.29 26.27
CA LEU A 485 -3.60 -7.53 24.96
C LEU A 485 -2.37 -6.63 24.83
N LYS A 486 -1.19 -7.26 24.74
CA LYS A 486 0.10 -6.56 24.65
C LYS A 486 0.77 -6.78 23.31
N ASN A 487 1.58 -5.79 22.90
CA ASN A 487 2.44 -5.89 21.71
C ASN A 487 1.71 -6.15 20.39
N TYR A 488 0.44 -5.74 20.30
CA TYR A 488 -0.22 -5.61 19.01
C TYR A 488 0.46 -4.46 18.27
N THR A 489 1.26 -4.77 17.26
CA THR A 489 2.16 -3.81 16.63
C THR A 489 1.59 -3.33 15.31
N THR A 490 1.41 -2.01 15.19
CA THR A 490 0.98 -1.32 13.97
C THR A 490 2.05 -0.32 13.55
N TYR A 491 2.06 0.00 12.26
CA TYR A 491 2.97 0.98 11.69
C TYR A 491 2.20 2.06 10.96
N PRO A 492 2.74 3.27 10.83
CA PRO A 492 2.13 4.29 9.97
C PRO A 492 1.99 3.80 8.51
N ILE A 493 3.00 3.10 8.02
CA ILE A 493 3.05 2.49 6.70
C ILE A 493 3.46 1.03 6.84
N GLY A 494 2.87 0.20 6.01
CA GLY A 494 3.09 -1.24 6.03
C GLY A 494 2.04 -1.98 6.83
N SER A 495 2.17 -3.29 6.84
CA SER A 495 1.20 -4.16 7.49
C SER A 495 1.48 -4.31 8.97
N GLU A 496 0.44 -4.62 9.72
CA GLU A 496 0.53 -5.00 11.13
C GLU A 496 1.46 -6.20 11.33
N ASN A 497 2.03 -6.30 12.52
CA ASN A 497 2.93 -7.40 12.88
C ASN A 497 2.43 -8.08 14.15
N TYR A 498 2.03 -9.34 14.05
CA TYR A 498 1.46 -10.12 15.16
C TYR A 498 2.49 -10.98 15.88
N LYS A 499 3.75 -10.93 15.46
CA LYS A 499 4.82 -11.78 16.01
C LYS A 499 4.88 -11.74 17.53
N TRP A 500 4.75 -10.56 18.12
CA TRP A 500 4.97 -10.33 19.55
C TRP A 500 3.68 -10.23 20.37
N ILE A 501 2.52 -10.44 19.76
CA ILE A 501 1.25 -10.37 20.49
C ILE A 501 1.27 -11.32 21.67
N GLU A 502 0.86 -10.79 22.83
CA GLU A 502 0.79 -11.50 24.08
C GLU A 502 -0.49 -11.13 24.81
N LYS A 503 -1.13 -12.10 25.44
CA LYS A 503 -2.34 -11.88 26.23
C LYS A 503 -2.09 -12.36 27.65
N ASN A 504 -2.16 -11.43 28.59
CA ASN A 504 -1.90 -11.70 30.02
C ASN A 504 -3.18 -12.02 30.80
#